data_2f3f218e5d45098b37752e79931b3306
#
_entry.id   2f3f218e5d45098b37752e79931b3306
#
_cell.length_a   1.000
_cell.length_b   1.000
_cell.length_c   1.000
_cell.angle_alpha   90.00
_cell.angle_beta   90.00
_cell.angle_gamma   90.00
#
_symmetry.space_group_name_H-M   'P 1'
#
loop_
_entity.id
_entity.type
_entity.pdbx_description
1 polymer ?
#
loop_
_entity_poly.entity_id
_entity_poly.type
_entity_poly.pdbx_seq_one_letter_code
_entity_poly.pdbx_strand_id
1 'polypeptide(L)'
;MADTRTLTNLTVDATPDSDVERRLEIALDLAAQFGSSLTAVCSAWPDGVSFADAIAHSPFSSLAQERELRSGIARASSAFDRLVRGRPVDTQWCDSIAHPSTAILDHALLADLVIMSTEPASEFAHADALEMAARSGSPVLRLGPEAPTASFNNILVCWKDSRESSCALRAAVSMLQHATKIVLAGVGEDVSSDRLAEVRDYLSLYGVEAQILHLAGNGAASGTILADLSRREDFHLVVAGARAHGLWKERLFGGVTRDFLAATDINWLLAN
;
A
#
# COMPACT_ATOMS: atom_id res chain seq x y z
N MET A 1 -16.03 19.51 -16.70
CA MET A 1 -16.10 18.37 -15.80
C MET A 1 -14.68 17.89 -15.65
N ALA A 2 -14.09 18.05 -14.47
CA ALA A 2 -12.77 17.46 -14.20
C ALA A 2 -12.93 15.93 -14.33
N ASP A 3 -12.03 15.33 -15.10
CA ASP A 3 -11.96 13.86 -15.25
C ASP A 3 -11.56 13.32 -13.86
N THR A 4 -12.55 12.85 -13.11
CA THR A 4 -12.32 12.30 -11.78
C THR A 4 -11.73 10.91 -12.01
N ARG A 5 -10.43 10.75 -11.82
CA ARG A 5 -9.83 9.42 -11.73
C ARG A 5 -10.49 8.72 -10.55
N THR A 6 -11.39 7.81 -10.83
CA THR A 6 -12.05 6.99 -9.82
C THR A 6 -11.23 5.72 -9.62
N LEU A 7 -11.03 5.34 -8.37
CA LEU A 7 -10.56 4.00 -8.03
C LEU A 7 -11.71 3.04 -8.38
N THR A 8 -11.55 2.23 -9.40
CA THR A 8 -12.63 1.38 -9.95
C THR A 8 -12.42 -0.08 -9.58
N ASN A 9 -11.17 -0.52 -9.56
CA ASN A 9 -10.80 -1.91 -9.29
C ASN A 9 -9.76 -1.98 -8.19
N LEU A 10 -10.14 -2.49 -7.02
CA LEU A 10 -9.26 -2.68 -5.87
C LEU A 10 -8.85 -4.14 -5.75
N THR A 11 -7.60 -4.37 -5.38
CA THR A 11 -7.10 -5.70 -5.00
C THR A 11 -6.62 -5.66 -3.55
N VAL A 12 -7.02 -6.61 -2.73
CA VAL A 12 -6.56 -6.74 -1.35
C VAL A 12 -5.83 -8.05 -1.14
N ASP A 13 -4.68 -7.96 -0.48
CA ASP A 13 -3.98 -9.13 0.05
C ASP A 13 -4.80 -9.74 1.19
N ALA A 14 -5.29 -10.96 0.99
CA ALA A 14 -6.03 -11.73 1.98
C ALA A 14 -5.20 -12.91 2.53
N THR A 15 -3.87 -12.80 2.53
CA THR A 15 -2.98 -13.78 3.21
C THR A 15 -3.47 -14.05 4.62
N PRO A 16 -3.60 -15.32 5.05
CA PRO A 16 -4.24 -15.69 6.31
C PRO A 16 -3.33 -15.43 7.52
N ASP A 17 -3.15 -14.19 7.85
CA ASP A 17 -2.36 -13.66 8.97
C ASP A 17 -3.26 -13.06 10.08
N SER A 18 -2.64 -12.50 11.11
CA SER A 18 -3.36 -11.89 12.24
C SER A 18 -4.09 -10.59 11.88
N ASP A 19 -3.78 -9.97 10.74
CA ASP A 19 -4.32 -8.68 10.28
C ASP A 19 -5.34 -8.80 9.14
N VAL A 20 -5.61 -10.01 8.65
CA VAL A 20 -6.44 -10.24 7.47
C VAL A 20 -7.85 -9.63 7.60
N GLU A 21 -8.51 -9.77 8.74
CA GLU A 21 -9.87 -9.23 8.95
C GLU A 21 -9.88 -7.70 8.88
N ARG A 22 -8.98 -7.02 9.58
CA ARG A 22 -8.85 -5.55 9.55
C ARG A 22 -8.53 -5.06 8.14
N ARG A 23 -7.62 -5.72 7.45
CA ARG A 23 -7.25 -5.37 6.07
C ARG A 23 -8.42 -5.51 5.11
N LEU A 24 -9.21 -6.59 5.23
CA LEU A 24 -10.43 -6.81 4.45
C LEU A 24 -11.51 -5.76 4.76
N GLU A 25 -11.71 -5.39 6.03
CA GLU A 25 -12.66 -4.34 6.43
C GLU A 25 -12.30 -3.00 5.80
N ILE A 26 -11.03 -2.57 5.88
CA ILE A 26 -10.56 -1.32 5.28
C ILE A 26 -10.75 -1.35 3.75
N ALA A 27 -10.43 -2.47 3.11
CA ALA A 27 -10.59 -2.61 1.67
C ALA A 27 -12.05 -2.52 1.23
N LEU A 28 -12.97 -3.14 1.98
CA LEU A 28 -14.41 -3.06 1.74
C LEU A 28 -14.97 -1.66 1.97
N ASP A 29 -14.49 -0.95 2.99
CA ASP A 29 -14.90 0.43 3.27
C ASP A 29 -14.43 1.38 2.15
N LEU A 30 -13.19 1.22 1.67
CA LEU A 30 -12.69 1.97 0.52
C LEU A 30 -13.47 1.63 -0.76
N ALA A 31 -13.73 0.34 -1.01
CA ALA A 31 -14.52 -0.06 -2.18
C ALA A 31 -15.94 0.53 -2.14
N ALA A 32 -16.58 0.55 -0.97
CA ALA A 32 -17.89 1.19 -0.80
C ALA A 32 -17.83 2.71 -0.99
N GLN A 33 -16.78 3.37 -0.47
CA GLN A 33 -16.59 4.82 -0.58
C GLN A 33 -16.39 5.26 -2.04
N PHE A 34 -15.64 4.50 -2.84
CA PHE A 34 -15.32 4.86 -4.22
C PHE A 34 -16.24 4.20 -5.25
N GLY A 35 -17.15 3.31 -4.83
CA GLY A 35 -17.99 2.53 -5.74
C GLY A 35 -17.18 1.53 -6.58
N SER A 36 -16.12 1.00 -6.02
CA SER A 36 -15.17 0.10 -6.67
C SER A 36 -15.62 -1.36 -6.58
N SER A 37 -15.16 -2.19 -7.51
CA SER A 37 -15.07 -3.64 -7.31
C SER A 37 -13.86 -3.99 -6.44
N LEU A 38 -13.94 -5.09 -5.70
CA LEU A 38 -12.88 -5.57 -4.82
C LEU A 38 -12.55 -7.03 -5.09
N THR A 39 -11.32 -7.31 -5.46
CA THR A 39 -10.77 -8.67 -5.54
C THR A 39 -9.93 -8.97 -4.31
N ALA A 40 -10.34 -9.93 -3.49
CA ALA A 40 -9.56 -10.45 -2.37
C ALA A 40 -8.72 -11.65 -2.85
N VAL A 41 -7.40 -11.52 -2.77
CA VAL A 41 -6.44 -12.55 -3.19
C VAL A 41 -5.84 -13.21 -1.95
N CYS A 42 -6.28 -14.41 -1.65
CA CYS A 42 -5.78 -15.21 -0.55
C CYS A 42 -4.72 -16.18 -1.05
N SER A 43 -3.53 -16.10 -0.50
CA SER A 43 -2.47 -17.04 -0.83
C SER A 43 -1.76 -17.49 0.44
N ALA A 44 -1.54 -18.79 0.56
CA ALA A 44 -0.80 -19.36 1.68
C ALA A 44 0.44 -20.08 1.17
N TRP A 45 1.58 -19.74 1.77
CA TRP A 45 2.88 -20.34 1.51
C TRP A 45 3.67 -20.39 2.82
N PRO A 46 4.43 -21.45 3.10
CA PRO A 46 5.20 -21.51 4.35
C PRO A 46 6.24 -20.41 4.40
N ASP A 47 6.37 -19.75 5.55
CA ASP A 47 7.43 -18.77 5.74
C ASP A 47 8.82 -19.41 5.66
N GLY A 48 9.81 -18.67 5.16
CA GLY A 48 11.20 -19.12 5.02
C GLY A 48 11.46 -20.14 3.89
N VAL A 49 10.43 -20.56 3.14
CA VAL A 49 10.59 -21.45 1.98
C VAL A 49 10.68 -20.64 0.69
N SER A 50 11.86 -20.60 0.08
CA SER A 50 12.01 -19.91 -1.20
C SER A 50 11.34 -20.68 -2.34
N PHE A 51 10.95 -19.98 -3.39
CA PHE A 51 10.40 -20.60 -4.61
C PHE A 51 11.39 -21.58 -5.25
N ALA A 52 12.70 -21.30 -5.15
CA ALA A 52 13.75 -22.17 -5.66
C ALA A 52 13.86 -23.48 -4.86
N ASP A 53 13.71 -23.40 -3.53
CA ASP A 53 13.68 -24.59 -2.67
C ASP A 53 12.43 -25.43 -2.93
N ALA A 54 11.32 -24.79 -3.24
CA ALA A 54 10.08 -25.46 -3.60
C ALA A 54 10.15 -26.22 -4.93
N ILE A 55 10.92 -25.73 -5.90
CA ILE A 55 11.16 -26.45 -7.16
C ILE A 55 12.09 -27.64 -6.94
N ALA A 56 13.11 -27.49 -6.09
CA ALA A 56 14.12 -28.49 -5.84
C ALA A 56 13.62 -29.63 -4.92
N HIS A 57 12.75 -29.30 -4.00
CA HIS A 57 12.17 -30.24 -3.01
C HIS A 57 10.67 -30.00 -3.00
N SER A 58 9.84 -31.04 -3.11
CA SER A 58 8.38 -30.83 -3.01
C SER A 58 8.07 -29.86 -1.86
N PRO A 59 7.41 -28.71 -2.10
CA PRO A 59 7.19 -27.68 -1.07
C PRO A 59 6.37 -28.22 0.11
N PHE A 60 5.73 -29.36 -0.08
CA PHE A 60 4.91 -30.03 0.92
C PHE A 60 5.65 -31.25 1.43
N SER A 61 6.49 -31.07 2.43
CA SER A 61 7.21 -32.17 3.08
C SER A 61 6.27 -33.14 3.82
N SER A 62 5.00 -32.74 4.02
CA SER A 62 3.98 -33.59 4.64
C SER A 62 2.55 -33.18 4.28
N LEU A 63 1.63 -34.16 4.28
CA LEU A 63 0.18 -33.92 4.20
C LEU A 63 -0.33 -33.00 5.33
N ALA A 64 0.38 -32.92 6.44
CA ALA A 64 0.05 -32.03 7.54
C ALA A 64 0.23 -30.57 7.16
N GLN A 65 1.35 -30.22 6.51
CA GLN A 65 1.62 -28.86 6.05
C GLN A 65 0.60 -28.37 5.01
N GLU A 66 0.24 -29.22 4.04
CA GLU A 66 -0.81 -28.86 3.08
C GLU A 66 -2.16 -28.61 3.77
N ARG A 67 -2.52 -29.42 4.77
CA ARG A 67 -3.75 -29.21 5.55
C ARG A 67 -3.73 -27.89 6.31
N GLU A 68 -2.60 -27.50 6.85
CA GLU A 68 -2.43 -26.23 7.56
C GLU A 68 -2.62 -25.02 6.63
N LEU A 69 -2.00 -25.03 5.44
CA LEU A 69 -2.19 -23.99 4.42
C LEU A 69 -3.65 -23.88 4.00
N ARG A 70 -4.31 -25.02 3.69
CA ARG A 70 -5.74 -25.04 3.33
C ARG A 70 -6.63 -24.57 4.49
N SER A 71 -6.29 -24.91 5.73
CA SER A 71 -7.02 -24.44 6.91
C SER A 71 -6.88 -22.91 7.09
N GLY A 72 -5.70 -22.36 6.85
CA GLY A 72 -5.49 -20.91 6.84
C GLY A 72 -6.37 -20.21 5.81
N ILE A 73 -6.33 -20.67 4.55
CA ILE A 73 -7.16 -20.16 3.46
C ILE A 73 -8.66 -20.23 3.83
N ALA A 74 -9.11 -21.36 4.37
CA ALA A 74 -10.52 -21.53 4.75
C ALA A 74 -10.95 -20.57 5.87
N ARG A 75 -10.08 -20.29 6.83
CA ARG A 75 -10.35 -19.28 7.88
C ARG A 75 -10.50 -17.87 7.27
N ALA A 76 -9.57 -17.47 6.39
CA ALA A 76 -9.62 -16.17 5.72
C ALA A 76 -10.86 -16.04 4.82
N SER A 77 -11.22 -17.09 4.06
CA SER A 77 -12.44 -17.13 3.26
C SER A 77 -13.71 -16.96 4.12
N SER A 78 -13.77 -17.65 5.26
CA SER A 78 -14.90 -17.54 6.18
C SER A 78 -15.02 -16.14 6.79
N ALA A 79 -13.90 -15.48 7.04
CA ALA A 79 -13.87 -14.08 7.49
C ALA A 79 -14.37 -13.14 6.38
N PHE A 80 -13.90 -13.32 5.15
CA PHE A 80 -14.35 -12.55 3.99
C PHE A 80 -15.86 -12.69 3.78
N ASP A 81 -16.40 -13.92 3.75
CA ASP A 81 -17.84 -14.20 3.59
C ASP A 81 -18.70 -13.52 4.68
N ARG A 82 -18.17 -13.41 5.88
CA ARG A 82 -18.84 -12.69 6.99
C ARG A 82 -18.84 -11.19 6.76
N LEU A 83 -17.72 -10.63 6.33
CA LEU A 83 -17.50 -9.21 6.18
C LEU A 83 -18.25 -8.61 4.97
N VAL A 84 -18.42 -9.36 3.89
CA VAL A 84 -19.13 -8.88 2.69
C VAL A 84 -20.64 -8.89 2.83
N ARG A 85 -21.20 -9.61 3.79
CA ARG A 85 -22.66 -9.71 3.97
C ARG A 85 -23.31 -8.35 4.19
N GLY A 86 -24.23 -7.99 3.29
CA GLY A 86 -24.98 -6.75 3.38
C GLY A 86 -24.21 -5.50 2.96
N ARG A 87 -23.00 -5.62 2.48
CA ARG A 87 -22.23 -4.50 1.90
C ARG A 87 -22.54 -4.35 0.41
N PRO A 88 -22.79 -3.13 -0.07
CA PRO A 88 -23.10 -2.86 -1.49
C PRO A 88 -21.80 -2.77 -2.32
N VAL A 89 -20.97 -3.79 -2.28
CA VAL A 89 -19.68 -3.85 -2.98
C VAL A 89 -19.65 -5.09 -3.84
N ASP A 90 -19.29 -4.94 -5.11
CA ASP A 90 -19.01 -6.09 -5.98
C ASP A 90 -17.68 -6.71 -5.59
N THR A 91 -17.71 -7.99 -5.21
CA THR A 91 -16.55 -8.64 -4.62
C THR A 91 -16.23 -9.97 -5.29
N GLN A 92 -14.92 -10.24 -5.44
CA GLN A 92 -14.41 -11.52 -5.91
C GLN A 92 -13.41 -12.10 -4.90
N TRP A 93 -13.50 -13.41 -4.65
CA TRP A 93 -12.52 -14.16 -3.87
C TRP A 93 -11.68 -15.03 -4.80
N CYS A 94 -10.36 -14.94 -4.67
CA CYS A 94 -9.40 -15.78 -5.38
C CYS A 94 -8.44 -16.38 -4.36
N ASP A 95 -8.27 -17.72 -4.39
CA ASP A 95 -7.34 -18.38 -3.48
C ASP A 95 -6.41 -19.38 -4.18
N SER A 96 -5.23 -19.54 -3.62
CA SER A 96 -4.22 -20.46 -4.12
C SER A 96 -3.23 -20.88 -3.03
N ILE A 97 -2.61 -22.04 -3.23
CA ILE A 97 -1.39 -22.40 -2.50
C ILE A 97 -0.23 -21.98 -3.36
N ALA A 98 0.25 -20.76 -3.15
CA ALA A 98 1.34 -20.14 -3.90
C ALA A 98 2.04 -19.07 -3.04
N HIS A 99 3.21 -18.62 -3.46
CA HIS A 99 3.87 -17.49 -2.80
C HIS A 99 3.04 -16.21 -3.01
N PRO A 100 2.71 -15.45 -1.95
CA PRO A 100 1.82 -14.28 -2.03
C PRO A 100 2.26 -13.25 -3.07
N SER A 101 3.56 -12.98 -3.21
CA SER A 101 4.07 -12.04 -4.22
C SER A 101 3.67 -12.44 -5.65
N THR A 102 3.56 -13.74 -5.95
CA THR A 102 3.15 -14.20 -7.28
C THR A 102 1.64 -14.11 -7.45
N ALA A 103 0.90 -14.61 -6.47
CA ALA A 103 -0.57 -14.64 -6.54
C ALA A 103 -1.16 -13.23 -6.61
N ILE A 104 -0.67 -12.30 -5.79
CA ILE A 104 -1.16 -10.91 -5.77
C ILE A 104 -0.76 -10.19 -7.05
N LEU A 105 0.45 -10.40 -7.58
CA LEU A 105 0.93 -9.73 -8.77
C LEU A 105 0.03 -9.95 -9.98
N ASP A 106 -0.49 -11.16 -10.17
CA ASP A 106 -1.37 -11.49 -11.30
C ASP A 106 -2.66 -10.63 -11.32
N HIS A 107 -3.15 -10.25 -10.14
CA HIS A 107 -4.32 -9.38 -10.00
C HIS A 107 -3.94 -7.89 -9.93
N ALA A 108 -2.77 -7.59 -9.38
CA ALA A 108 -2.29 -6.22 -9.20
C ALA A 108 -2.06 -5.47 -10.52
N LEU A 109 -1.71 -6.17 -11.61
CA LEU A 109 -1.47 -5.56 -12.93
C LEU A 109 -2.68 -4.80 -13.49
N LEU A 110 -3.89 -5.11 -13.05
CA LEU A 110 -5.14 -4.46 -13.46
C LEU A 110 -5.81 -3.69 -12.34
N ALA A 111 -5.18 -3.60 -11.17
CA ALA A 111 -5.73 -2.88 -10.03
C ALA A 111 -5.41 -1.38 -10.11
N ASP A 112 -6.37 -0.55 -9.75
CA ASP A 112 -6.15 0.89 -9.51
C ASP A 112 -5.47 1.14 -8.16
N LEU A 113 -5.63 0.20 -7.22
CA LEU A 113 -4.98 0.22 -5.90
C LEU A 113 -4.84 -1.21 -5.36
N VAL A 114 -3.67 -1.55 -4.88
CA VAL A 114 -3.41 -2.79 -4.12
C VAL A 114 -3.33 -2.46 -2.64
N ILE A 115 -4.06 -3.19 -1.79
CA ILE A 115 -4.12 -2.98 -0.35
C ILE A 115 -3.40 -4.12 0.35
N MET A 116 -2.40 -3.79 1.14
CA MET A 116 -1.54 -4.74 1.87
C MET A 116 -1.31 -4.23 3.28
N SER A 117 -0.89 -5.09 4.20
CA SER A 117 -0.43 -4.67 5.53
C SER A 117 1.08 -4.65 5.61
N THR A 118 1.60 -3.88 6.58
CA THR A 118 2.94 -4.13 7.10
C THR A 118 2.98 -5.57 7.63
N GLU A 119 4.06 -6.30 7.35
CA GLU A 119 4.20 -7.72 7.66
C GLU A 119 3.73 -8.06 9.10
N PRO A 120 2.52 -8.61 9.26
CA PRO A 120 2.05 -9.06 10.57
C PRO A 120 2.74 -10.38 10.94
N ALA A 121 2.79 -10.69 12.22
CA ALA A 121 3.30 -11.97 12.66
C ALA A 121 2.46 -13.12 12.07
N SER A 122 3.08 -14.01 11.34
CA SER A 122 2.41 -15.10 10.64
C SER A 122 3.36 -16.30 10.45
N GLU A 123 2.79 -17.48 10.34
CA GLU A 123 3.47 -18.71 9.88
C GLU A 123 3.52 -18.81 8.34
N PHE A 124 2.88 -17.87 7.65
CA PHE A 124 2.83 -17.81 6.20
C PHE A 124 3.72 -16.66 5.69
N ALA A 125 4.31 -16.87 4.52
CA ALA A 125 5.07 -15.84 3.81
C ALA A 125 4.18 -14.68 3.43
N HIS A 126 4.79 -13.49 3.35
CA HIS A 126 4.13 -12.25 2.92
C HIS A 126 4.70 -11.73 1.61
N ALA A 127 3.91 -10.94 0.90
CA ALA A 127 4.37 -10.16 -0.22
C ALA A 127 4.95 -8.82 0.29
N ASP A 128 6.05 -8.38 -0.31
CA ASP A 128 6.66 -7.08 -0.02
C ASP A 128 5.93 -5.96 -0.79
N ALA A 129 5.48 -4.93 -0.07
CA ALA A 129 4.69 -3.84 -0.65
C ALA A 129 5.49 -3.00 -1.66
N LEU A 130 6.81 -2.81 -1.46
CA LEU A 130 7.65 -2.09 -2.42
C LEU A 130 7.91 -2.93 -3.67
N GLU A 131 8.19 -4.22 -3.49
CA GLU A 131 8.31 -5.15 -4.61
C GLU A 131 7.02 -5.15 -5.42
N MET A 132 5.88 -5.17 -4.76
CA MET A 132 4.57 -5.14 -5.41
C MET A 132 4.38 -3.84 -6.21
N ALA A 133 4.59 -2.67 -5.63
CA ALA A 133 4.49 -1.39 -6.32
C ALA A 133 5.44 -1.31 -7.54
N ALA A 134 6.64 -1.86 -7.41
CA ALA A 134 7.63 -1.84 -8.49
C ALA A 134 7.29 -2.77 -9.65
N ARG A 135 6.77 -3.96 -9.36
CA ARG A 135 6.52 -5.01 -10.35
C ARG A 135 5.18 -4.87 -11.04
N SER A 136 4.14 -4.46 -10.32
CA SER A 136 2.80 -4.26 -10.89
C SER A 136 2.66 -2.93 -11.62
N GLY A 137 3.39 -1.90 -11.21
CA GLY A 137 3.17 -0.52 -11.66
C GLY A 137 1.90 0.09 -11.06
N SER A 138 1.14 -0.65 -10.27
CA SER A 138 -0.04 -0.17 -9.55
C SER A 138 0.35 0.43 -8.20
N PRO A 139 -0.35 1.47 -7.73
CA PRO A 139 -0.10 2.02 -6.41
C PRO A 139 -0.46 0.99 -5.33
N VAL A 140 0.30 1.00 -4.25
CA VAL A 140 0.11 0.11 -3.10
C VAL A 140 -0.21 0.93 -1.86
N LEU A 141 -1.35 0.66 -1.24
CA LEU A 141 -1.68 1.13 0.09
C LEU A 141 -1.17 0.11 1.10
N ARG A 142 -0.07 0.44 1.77
CA ARG A 142 0.48 -0.35 2.86
C ARG A 142 -0.08 0.15 4.19
N LEU A 143 -0.86 -0.68 4.85
CA LEU A 143 -1.49 -0.37 6.14
C LEU A 143 -0.50 -0.63 7.29
N GLY A 144 -0.36 0.34 8.17
CA GLY A 144 0.31 0.15 9.47
C GLY A 144 -0.59 -0.60 10.46
N PRO A 145 -0.04 -1.35 11.43
CA PRO A 145 -0.82 -2.20 12.34
C PRO A 145 -1.74 -1.42 13.28
N GLU A 146 -1.36 -0.22 13.65
CA GLU A 146 -2.10 0.64 14.61
C GLU A 146 -2.72 1.87 13.94
N ALA A 147 -2.59 1.98 12.63
CA ALA A 147 -3.07 3.14 11.93
C ALA A 147 -4.61 3.22 11.97
N PRO A 148 -5.18 4.42 12.10
CA PRO A 148 -6.61 4.60 12.15
C PRO A 148 -7.27 4.04 10.89
N THR A 149 -8.39 3.37 11.10
CA THR A 149 -9.12 2.66 10.05
C THR A 149 -9.93 3.62 9.18
N ALA A 150 -10.03 3.28 7.91
CA ALA A 150 -11.07 3.65 6.94
C ALA A 150 -11.23 5.12 6.52
N SER A 151 -10.93 6.12 7.31
CA SER A 151 -11.05 7.50 6.88
C SER A 151 -9.68 8.18 6.77
N PHE A 152 -9.14 8.25 5.57
CA PHE A 152 -7.89 8.97 5.29
C PHE A 152 -8.16 10.47 5.13
N ASN A 153 -8.64 11.12 6.21
CA ASN A 153 -9.02 12.53 6.18
C ASN A 153 -7.82 13.49 6.25
N ASN A 154 -6.72 13.06 6.89
CA ASN A 154 -5.50 13.84 7.05
C ASN A 154 -4.40 13.20 6.23
N ILE A 155 -3.99 13.83 5.13
CA ILE A 155 -3.02 13.24 4.20
C ILE A 155 -1.78 14.12 4.09
N LEU A 156 -0.62 13.50 4.27
CA LEU A 156 0.69 14.10 4.00
C LEU A 156 1.20 13.64 2.63
N VAL A 157 1.38 14.56 1.71
CA VAL A 157 1.99 14.28 0.41
C VAL A 157 3.46 14.67 0.46
N CYS A 158 4.35 13.69 0.34
CA CYS A 158 5.79 13.89 0.31
C CYS A 158 6.25 14.09 -1.12
N TRP A 159 6.72 15.31 -1.44
CA TRP A 159 7.16 15.65 -2.78
C TRP A 159 8.68 15.70 -2.90
N LYS A 160 9.15 15.11 -3.96
CA LYS A 160 10.49 15.29 -4.52
C LYS A 160 10.36 15.29 -6.04
N ASP A 161 11.18 16.06 -6.75
CA ASP A 161 11.17 16.05 -8.21
C ASP A 161 11.69 14.72 -8.75
N SER A 162 10.76 13.76 -8.86
CA SER A 162 11.01 12.43 -9.37
C SER A 162 9.77 11.85 -10.05
N ARG A 163 9.99 10.86 -10.91
CA ARG A 163 8.91 10.12 -11.57
C ARG A 163 8.00 9.45 -10.53
N GLU A 164 8.59 8.82 -9.54
CA GLU A 164 7.88 8.07 -8.50
C GLU A 164 6.97 8.97 -7.67
N SER A 165 7.46 10.15 -7.27
CA SER A 165 6.62 11.14 -6.56
C SER A 165 5.46 11.62 -7.43
N SER A 166 5.71 11.82 -8.73
CA SER A 166 4.66 12.20 -9.68
C SER A 166 3.62 11.07 -9.88
N CYS A 167 4.05 9.80 -9.91
CA CYS A 167 3.14 8.66 -9.96
C CYS A 167 2.31 8.56 -8.69
N ALA A 168 2.93 8.67 -7.52
CA ALA A 168 2.25 8.60 -6.22
C ALA A 168 1.23 9.74 -6.06
N LEU A 169 1.59 10.96 -6.44
CA LEU A 169 0.67 12.10 -6.40
C LEU A 169 -0.58 11.85 -7.25
N ARG A 170 -0.39 11.38 -8.50
CA ARG A 170 -1.53 11.11 -9.40
C ARG A 170 -2.40 9.96 -8.90
N ALA A 171 -1.80 8.92 -8.32
CA ALA A 171 -2.53 7.81 -7.73
C ALA A 171 -3.36 8.23 -6.51
N ALA A 172 -2.87 9.24 -5.77
CA ALA A 172 -3.54 9.73 -4.57
C ALA A 172 -4.74 10.66 -4.85
N VAL A 173 -4.89 11.21 -6.06
CA VAL A 173 -5.87 12.27 -6.35
C VAL A 173 -7.27 11.92 -5.86
N SER A 174 -7.76 10.70 -6.14
CA SER A 174 -9.09 10.26 -5.68
C SER A 174 -9.23 10.29 -4.16
N MET A 175 -8.20 9.89 -3.42
CA MET A 175 -8.20 9.94 -1.96
C MET A 175 -8.08 11.38 -1.44
N LEU A 176 -7.24 12.20 -2.08
CA LEU A 176 -7.06 13.61 -1.73
C LEU A 176 -8.36 14.42 -1.89
N GLN A 177 -9.20 14.11 -2.89
CA GLN A 177 -10.50 14.77 -3.08
C GLN A 177 -11.48 14.53 -1.93
N HIS A 178 -11.28 13.50 -1.12
CA HIS A 178 -12.12 13.16 0.04
C HIS A 178 -11.48 13.56 1.36
N ALA A 179 -10.22 14.03 1.34
CA ALA A 179 -9.50 14.44 2.54
C ALA A 179 -9.91 15.84 3.01
N THR A 180 -9.85 16.07 4.32
CA THR A 180 -10.16 17.37 4.94
C THR A 180 -8.92 18.20 5.23
N LYS A 181 -7.78 17.56 5.48
CA LYS A 181 -6.48 18.20 5.70
C LYS A 181 -5.46 17.58 4.76
N ILE A 182 -4.87 18.40 3.90
CA ILE A 182 -3.82 17.96 2.97
C ILE A 182 -2.60 18.88 3.14
N VAL A 183 -1.46 18.27 3.41
CA VAL A 183 -0.18 18.97 3.49
C VAL A 183 0.75 18.41 2.42
N LEU A 184 1.25 19.29 1.57
CA LEU A 184 2.27 18.99 0.58
C LEU A 184 3.63 19.38 1.16
N ALA A 185 4.46 18.42 1.47
CA ALA A 185 5.75 18.61 2.13
C ALA A 185 6.93 18.32 1.20
N GLY A 186 7.91 19.21 1.21
CA GLY A 186 9.24 19.02 0.62
C GLY A 186 10.32 19.21 1.69
N VAL A 187 11.45 18.50 1.57
CA VAL A 187 12.55 18.55 2.54
C VAL A 187 13.84 18.95 1.84
N GLY A 188 14.54 19.90 2.42
CA GLY A 188 15.88 20.33 1.99
C GLY A 188 15.88 21.19 0.73
N GLU A 189 17.06 21.32 0.12
CA GLU A 189 17.28 22.16 -1.06
C GLU A 189 16.90 21.46 -2.37
N ASP A 190 16.63 20.13 -2.33
CA ASP A 190 16.25 19.33 -3.50
C ASP A 190 14.89 19.74 -4.09
N VAL A 191 14.08 20.49 -3.31
CA VAL A 191 12.74 20.96 -3.71
C VAL A 191 12.57 22.40 -3.27
N SER A 192 12.38 23.32 -4.21
CA SER A 192 12.13 24.73 -3.89
C SER A 192 10.67 24.98 -3.45
N SER A 193 10.45 26.07 -2.73
CA SER A 193 9.08 26.51 -2.38
C SER A 193 8.25 26.84 -3.63
N ASP A 194 8.87 27.39 -4.68
CA ASP A 194 8.20 27.67 -5.95
C ASP A 194 7.73 26.37 -6.61
N ARG A 195 8.55 25.31 -6.55
CA ARG A 195 8.19 24.00 -7.07
C ARG A 195 7.03 23.36 -6.31
N LEU A 196 7.00 23.51 -4.99
CA LEU A 196 5.85 23.07 -4.19
C LEU A 196 4.57 23.86 -4.54
N ALA A 197 4.70 25.14 -4.84
CA ALA A 197 3.57 25.97 -5.31
C ALA A 197 3.03 25.48 -6.66
N GLU A 198 3.88 25.13 -7.62
CA GLU A 198 3.46 24.52 -8.89
C GLU A 198 2.73 23.20 -8.69
N VAL A 199 3.20 22.35 -7.76
CA VAL A 199 2.54 21.06 -7.45
C VAL A 199 1.18 21.28 -6.77
N ARG A 200 1.08 22.25 -5.86
CA ARG A 200 -0.21 22.66 -5.29
C ARG A 200 -1.17 23.16 -6.37
N ASP A 201 -0.71 23.99 -7.27
CA ASP A 201 -1.53 24.53 -8.36
C ASP A 201 -1.98 23.42 -9.31
N TYR A 202 -1.13 22.40 -9.55
CA TYR A 202 -1.54 21.18 -10.25
C TYR A 202 -2.67 20.44 -9.52
N LEU A 203 -2.58 20.27 -8.18
CA LEU A 203 -3.64 19.64 -7.39
C LEU A 203 -4.95 20.42 -7.42
N SER A 204 -4.89 21.76 -7.49
CA SER A 204 -6.08 22.62 -7.58
C SER A 204 -6.89 22.38 -8.85
N LEU A 205 -6.28 21.92 -9.95
CA LEU A 205 -6.98 21.52 -11.17
C LEU A 205 -7.95 20.35 -10.95
N TYR A 206 -7.72 19.54 -9.89
CA TYR A 206 -8.57 18.42 -9.48
C TYR A 206 -9.50 18.78 -8.31
N GLY A 207 -9.58 20.06 -7.93
CA GLY A 207 -10.36 20.53 -6.79
C GLY A 207 -9.76 20.16 -5.43
N VAL A 208 -8.45 19.89 -5.38
CA VAL A 208 -7.72 19.53 -4.17
C VAL A 208 -6.96 20.76 -3.67
N GLU A 209 -7.26 21.20 -2.44
CA GLU A 209 -6.57 22.29 -1.77
C GLU A 209 -5.53 21.73 -0.78
N ALA A 210 -4.27 22.08 -0.95
CA ALA A 210 -3.17 21.61 -0.11
C ALA A 210 -2.40 22.78 0.53
N GLN A 211 -2.02 22.62 1.78
CA GLN A 211 -1.07 23.51 2.47
C GLN A 211 0.35 23.10 2.10
N ILE A 212 1.20 24.08 1.85
CA ILE A 212 2.63 23.83 1.55
C ILE A 212 3.42 23.85 2.86
N LEU A 213 4.30 22.88 3.02
CA LEU A 213 5.27 22.81 4.09
C LEU A 213 6.67 22.51 3.53
N HIS A 214 7.56 23.50 3.58
CA HIS A 214 8.96 23.31 3.23
C HIS A 214 9.79 23.14 4.49
N LEU A 215 10.39 21.98 4.65
CA LEU A 215 11.13 21.61 5.85
C LEU A 215 12.65 21.71 5.63
N ALA A 216 13.34 22.29 6.60
CA ALA A 216 14.80 22.25 6.60
C ALA A 216 15.28 20.80 6.81
N GLY A 217 16.32 20.40 6.08
CA GLY A 217 16.90 19.06 6.19
C GLY A 217 17.83 18.75 5.03
N ASN A 218 18.46 17.60 5.12
CA ASN A 218 19.21 17.03 4.01
C ASN A 218 18.55 15.72 3.53
N GLY A 219 18.80 15.34 2.29
CA GLY A 219 18.17 14.19 1.66
C GLY A 219 18.31 12.88 2.43
N ALA A 220 19.34 12.72 3.27
CA ALA A 220 19.56 11.51 4.06
C ALA A 220 18.60 11.38 5.27
N ALA A 221 18.13 12.51 5.83
CA ALA A 221 17.23 12.53 6.98
C ALA A 221 15.77 12.75 6.61
N SER A 222 15.45 12.95 5.32
CA SER A 222 14.09 13.33 4.88
C SER A 222 13.02 12.31 5.31
N GLY A 223 13.34 11.01 5.31
CA GLY A 223 12.42 9.97 5.73
C GLY A 223 12.02 10.07 7.20
N THR A 224 13.00 10.20 8.08
CA THR A 224 12.77 10.36 9.51
C THR A 224 11.98 11.64 9.81
N ILE A 225 12.36 12.77 9.19
CA ILE A 225 11.67 14.06 9.36
C ILE A 225 10.18 13.95 8.99
N LEU A 226 9.87 13.31 7.87
CA LEU A 226 8.49 13.17 7.39
C LEU A 226 7.69 12.14 8.21
N ALA A 227 8.32 11.06 8.66
CA ALA A 227 7.69 10.09 9.57
C ALA A 227 7.36 10.73 10.94
N ASP A 228 8.28 11.51 11.50
CA ASP A 228 8.05 12.23 12.75
C ASP A 228 6.98 13.31 12.58
N LEU A 229 6.96 14.00 11.45
CA LEU A 229 5.89 14.95 11.12
C LEU A 229 4.54 14.23 11.05
N SER A 230 4.48 13.07 10.38
CA SER A 230 3.25 12.29 10.26
C SER A 230 2.67 11.92 11.62
N ARG A 231 3.49 11.44 12.54
CA ARG A 231 3.05 11.10 13.90
C ARG A 231 2.61 12.31 14.72
N ARG A 232 3.40 13.38 14.68
CA ARG A 232 3.14 14.58 15.46
C ARG A 232 1.86 15.31 15.06
N GLU A 233 1.55 15.34 13.76
CA GLU A 233 0.42 16.06 13.19
C GLU A 233 -0.79 15.15 12.91
N ASP A 234 -0.74 13.89 13.34
CA ASP A 234 -1.79 12.89 13.20
C ASP A 234 -2.26 12.71 11.74
N PHE A 235 -1.30 12.47 10.84
CA PHE A 235 -1.63 12.12 9.47
C PHE A 235 -2.04 10.65 9.37
N HIS A 236 -3.19 10.42 8.75
CA HIS A 236 -3.77 9.09 8.56
C HIS A 236 -3.16 8.34 7.37
N LEU A 237 -2.59 9.07 6.42
CA LEU A 237 -1.96 8.53 5.21
C LEU A 237 -0.78 9.39 4.81
N VAL A 238 0.31 8.75 4.43
CA VAL A 238 1.46 9.40 3.81
C VAL A 238 1.58 8.91 2.37
N VAL A 239 1.60 9.84 1.42
CA VAL A 239 1.78 9.59 -0.01
C VAL A 239 3.23 9.84 -0.38
N ALA A 240 3.91 8.82 -0.90
CA ALA A 240 5.31 8.93 -1.28
C ALA A 240 5.65 8.09 -2.53
N GLY A 241 6.56 8.60 -3.34
CA GLY A 241 7.17 7.84 -4.42
C GLY A 241 8.04 6.71 -3.87
N ALA A 242 7.84 5.50 -4.36
CA ALA A 242 8.59 4.32 -3.99
C ALA A 242 9.61 3.99 -5.08
N ARG A 243 10.88 4.21 -4.81
CA ARG A 243 11.94 3.85 -5.75
C ARG A 243 12.44 2.43 -5.46
N ALA A 244 11.96 1.47 -6.24
CA ALA A 244 12.54 0.13 -6.26
C ALA A 244 13.58 0.05 -7.38
N HIS A 245 14.85 0.05 -7.05
CA HIS A 245 15.90 -0.29 -8.01
C HIS A 245 16.08 -1.80 -8.05
N GLY A 246 15.95 -2.36 -9.28
CA GLY A 246 15.91 -3.79 -9.58
C GLY A 246 17.00 -4.64 -8.92
N LEU A 247 16.70 -5.92 -8.73
CA LEU A 247 17.52 -7.15 -8.52
C LEU A 247 18.72 -7.15 -7.55
N TRP A 248 19.13 -6.00 -6.99
CA TRP A 248 20.27 -5.91 -6.07
C TRP A 248 19.79 -5.46 -4.69
N LYS A 249 19.30 -6.42 -3.90
CA LYS A 249 18.73 -6.25 -2.54
C LYS A 249 19.61 -5.50 -1.52
N GLU A 250 20.85 -5.16 -1.82
CA GLU A 250 21.78 -4.79 -0.74
C GLU A 250 22.29 -3.33 -0.72
N ARG A 251 22.08 -2.48 -1.75
CA ARG A 251 22.84 -1.21 -1.76
C ARG A 251 22.18 0.09 -2.26
N LEU A 252 20.93 0.12 -2.71
CA LEU A 252 20.41 1.31 -3.41
C LEU A 252 19.00 1.78 -3.00
N PHE A 253 18.54 1.46 -1.80
CA PHE A 253 17.44 2.22 -1.22
C PHE A 253 17.99 3.59 -0.83
N GLY A 254 17.47 4.67 -1.44
CA GLY A 254 17.71 6.00 -0.90
C GLY A 254 17.31 5.99 0.59
N GLY A 255 18.09 6.63 1.47
CA GLY A 255 17.87 6.60 2.92
C GLY A 255 16.42 6.86 3.31
N VAL A 256 15.72 7.71 2.57
CA VAL A 256 14.31 8.06 2.75
C VAL A 256 13.37 6.85 2.64
N THR A 257 13.48 6.03 1.59
CA THR A 257 12.57 4.87 1.39
C THR A 257 12.80 3.81 2.47
N ARG A 258 14.04 3.58 2.90
CA ARG A 258 14.35 2.62 3.97
C ARG A 258 13.85 3.08 5.33
N ASP A 259 14.01 4.37 5.64
CA ASP A 259 13.55 4.96 6.91
C ASP A 259 12.03 5.00 6.97
N PHE A 260 11.37 5.21 5.83
CA PHE A 260 9.92 5.11 5.70
C PHE A 260 9.41 3.69 5.96
N LEU A 261 10.08 2.68 5.42
CA LEU A 261 9.69 1.29 5.63
C LEU A 261 9.85 0.85 7.08
N ALA A 262 10.83 1.42 7.79
CA ALA A 262 11.00 1.21 9.22
C ALA A 262 9.87 1.84 10.07
N ALA A 263 9.12 2.82 9.51
CA ALA A 263 7.93 3.37 10.13
C ALA A 263 6.72 2.44 9.86
N THR A 264 6.64 1.37 10.62
CA THR A 264 5.59 0.34 10.48
C THR A 264 4.23 0.80 10.96
N ASP A 265 4.18 1.83 11.81
CA ASP A 265 3.00 2.43 12.42
C ASP A 265 2.23 3.41 11.50
N ILE A 266 2.72 3.66 10.30
CA ILE A 266 2.16 4.64 9.36
C ILE A 266 1.53 3.93 8.15
N ASN A 267 0.36 4.42 7.69
CA ASN A 267 -0.20 4.03 6.39
C ASN A 267 0.52 4.76 5.26
N TRP A 268 0.92 4.02 4.25
CA TRP A 268 1.65 4.54 3.08
C TRP A 268 0.92 4.27 1.79
N LEU A 269 0.74 5.28 0.95
CA LEU A 269 0.44 5.10 -0.47
C LEU A 269 1.74 5.22 -1.25
N LEU A 270 2.16 4.11 -1.82
CA LEU A 270 3.42 3.94 -2.55
C LEU A 270 3.14 3.76 -4.04
N ALA A 271 3.89 4.47 -4.91
CA ALA A 271 3.86 4.23 -6.35
C ALA A 271 5.25 4.40 -6.96
N ASN A 272 5.50 3.74 -8.10
CA ASN A 272 6.79 3.71 -8.80
C ASN A 272 6.70 4.25 -10.24
#